data_cac0ba3c99f60e8e58adaa9e5e7afa27
#
_entry.id   cac0ba3c99f60e8e58adaa9e5e7afa27
#
_cell.length_a   1.000
_cell.length_b   1.000
_cell.length_c   1.000
_cell.angle_alpha   90.00
_cell.angle_beta   90.00
_cell.angle_gamma   90.00
#
_symmetry.space_group_name_H-M   'P 1'
#
loop_
_entity.id
_entity.type
_entity.pdbx_description
1 polymer ?
#
loop_
_entity_poly.entity_id
_entity_poly.type
_entity_poly.pdbx_seq_one_letter_code
_entity_poly.pdbx_strand_id
1 'polypeptide(L)'
;PYVFLHVTSAKSSLPVESRTAANNEALKRLFDAGAYSQTLNSALYLYQLTYEGHRQTAIVGDISIEAFEDGRVIPHERTREFRANDLANHLENIGIHSSPVALAYDGDEAVNALIQEAMQTEPILDFCREDNLEQTIWRVPDQIADKLLILFQNKATFIVDGHHRMNASHTVWDRSGRTERFSKILGALFSACLLYTSDA
;
A
#
# COMPACT_ATOMS: atom_id res chain seq x y z
N PRO A 1 2.65 -22.08 -6.96
CA PRO A 1 2.32 -22.59 -5.62
C PRO A 1 2.51 -21.54 -4.53
N TYR A 2 3.49 -20.63 -4.61
CA TYR A 2 3.76 -19.59 -3.60
C TYR A 2 3.15 -18.23 -4.00
N VAL A 3 1.82 -18.20 -4.16
CA VAL A 3 1.11 -16.99 -4.61
C VAL A 3 0.29 -16.42 -3.45
N PHE A 4 0.49 -15.13 -3.16
CA PHE A 4 -0.24 -14.42 -2.09
C PHE A 4 -1.77 -14.47 -2.26
N LEU A 5 -2.25 -14.63 -3.49
CA LEU A 5 -3.67 -14.80 -3.76
C LEU A 5 -4.33 -15.89 -2.90
N HIS A 6 -3.59 -16.95 -2.52
CA HIS A 6 -4.10 -18.02 -1.66
C HIS A 6 -4.40 -17.55 -0.23
N VAL A 7 -3.78 -16.45 0.22
CA VAL A 7 -4.05 -15.84 1.53
C VAL A 7 -5.38 -15.09 1.55
N THR A 8 -5.88 -14.65 0.38
CA THR A 8 -7.09 -13.85 0.26
C THR A 8 -8.24 -14.58 -0.45
N SER A 9 -7.99 -15.77 -1.00
CA SER A 9 -8.90 -16.47 -1.90
C SER A 9 -9.61 -17.67 -1.30
N ALA A 10 -9.68 -17.80 0.03
CA ALA A 10 -10.48 -18.86 0.65
C ALA A 10 -11.94 -18.79 0.17
N LYS A 11 -12.51 -19.94 -0.18
CA LYS A 11 -13.84 -20.04 -0.81
C LYS A 11 -14.88 -19.25 0.00
N SER A 12 -15.57 -18.33 -0.64
CA SER A 12 -16.64 -17.51 -0.05
C SER A 12 -17.80 -18.34 0.54
N SER A 13 -17.96 -19.58 0.10
CA SER A 13 -18.95 -20.53 0.63
C SER A 13 -18.62 -21.09 2.00
N LEU A 14 -17.37 -20.93 2.49
CA LEU A 14 -17.00 -21.40 3.82
C LEU A 14 -17.45 -20.39 4.90
N PRO A 15 -17.77 -20.87 6.12
CA PRO A 15 -17.96 -20.00 7.29
C PRO A 15 -16.75 -19.07 7.50
N VAL A 16 -16.97 -17.88 8.05
CA VAL A 16 -15.93 -16.84 8.24
C VAL A 16 -14.72 -17.38 9.00
N GLU A 17 -14.95 -18.12 10.09
CA GLU A 17 -13.88 -18.73 10.91
C GLU A 17 -13.01 -19.71 10.10
N SER A 18 -13.66 -20.56 9.28
CA SER A 18 -12.95 -21.50 8.42
C SER A 18 -12.13 -20.81 7.32
N ARG A 19 -12.65 -19.70 6.77
CA ARG A 19 -11.91 -18.87 5.80
C ARG A 19 -10.69 -18.24 6.43
N THR A 20 -10.86 -17.68 7.63
CA THR A 20 -9.76 -17.06 8.40
C THR A 20 -8.66 -18.08 8.70
N ALA A 21 -9.02 -19.26 9.18
CA ALA A 21 -8.05 -20.33 9.46
C ALA A 21 -7.29 -20.75 8.19
N ALA A 22 -7.99 -20.94 7.06
CA ALA A 22 -7.37 -21.29 5.78
C ALA A 22 -6.43 -20.21 5.25
N ASN A 23 -6.81 -18.94 5.39
CA ASN A 23 -5.98 -17.79 4.96
C ASN A 23 -4.71 -17.69 5.82
N ASN A 24 -4.82 -17.82 7.14
CA ASN A 24 -3.68 -17.80 8.06
C ASN A 24 -2.72 -18.98 7.81
N GLU A 25 -3.26 -20.17 7.54
CA GLU A 25 -2.43 -21.33 7.18
C GLU A 25 -1.72 -21.12 5.83
N ALA A 26 -2.39 -20.52 4.85
CA ALA A 26 -1.76 -20.18 3.57
C ALA A 26 -0.63 -19.15 3.75
N LEU A 27 -0.84 -18.12 4.57
CA LEU A 27 0.18 -17.14 4.91
C LEU A 27 1.39 -17.80 5.60
N LYS A 28 1.12 -18.61 6.62
CA LYS A 28 2.18 -19.33 7.34
C LYS A 28 3.02 -20.17 6.38
N ARG A 29 2.40 -20.91 5.46
CA ARG A 29 3.13 -21.71 4.45
C ARG A 29 4.06 -20.87 3.57
N LEU A 30 3.69 -19.62 3.24
CA LEU A 30 4.54 -18.72 2.45
C LEU A 30 5.80 -18.32 3.23
N PHE A 31 5.68 -18.02 4.53
CA PHE A 31 6.81 -17.72 5.39
C PHE A 31 7.68 -18.95 5.67
N ASP A 32 7.08 -20.09 6.01
CA ASP A 32 7.79 -21.34 6.28
C ASP A 32 8.59 -21.84 5.06
N ALA A 33 8.08 -21.58 3.86
CA ALA A 33 8.77 -21.90 2.60
C ALA A 33 9.84 -20.88 2.18
N GLY A 34 10.03 -19.81 2.96
CA GLY A 34 10.95 -18.71 2.60
C GLY A 34 10.55 -17.91 1.36
N ALA A 35 9.29 -18.09 0.87
CA ALA A 35 8.77 -17.33 -0.26
C ALA A 35 8.51 -15.86 0.10
N TYR A 36 8.28 -15.59 1.38
CA TYR A 36 8.15 -14.25 1.96
C TYR A 36 9.02 -14.15 3.19
N SER A 37 9.62 -13.00 3.40
CA SER A 37 10.39 -12.67 4.60
C SER A 37 10.02 -11.26 5.07
N GLN A 38 10.09 -11.05 6.38
CA GLN A 38 9.91 -9.73 6.95
C GLN A 38 11.26 -9.02 7.01
N THR A 39 11.32 -7.79 6.51
CA THR A 39 12.51 -6.94 6.69
C THR A 39 12.60 -6.46 8.13
N LEU A 40 13.81 -6.42 8.68
CA LEU A 40 14.04 -6.00 10.07
C LEU A 40 13.89 -4.49 10.28
N ASN A 41 14.16 -3.70 9.23
CA ASN A 41 14.13 -2.25 9.29
C ASN A 41 12.98 -1.70 8.43
N SER A 42 12.33 -0.66 8.94
CA SER A 42 11.37 0.13 8.15
C SER A 42 12.08 0.76 6.96
N ALA A 43 11.40 0.82 5.82
CA ALA A 43 11.94 1.44 4.61
C ALA A 43 10.81 2.05 3.77
N LEU A 44 11.14 3.07 2.98
CA LEU A 44 10.33 3.50 1.86
C LEU A 44 10.81 2.81 0.58
N TYR A 45 9.89 2.61 -0.33
CA TYR A 45 10.18 2.05 -1.65
C TYR A 45 9.67 2.98 -2.73
N LEU A 46 10.32 2.96 -3.89
CA LEU A 46 9.74 3.47 -5.12
C LEU A 46 9.24 2.29 -5.95
N TYR A 47 8.03 2.42 -6.46
CA TYR A 47 7.43 1.45 -7.37
C TYR A 47 7.08 2.14 -8.68
N GLN A 48 7.73 1.75 -9.76
CA GLN A 48 7.48 2.27 -11.09
C GLN A 48 6.80 1.22 -11.96
N LEU A 49 5.76 1.67 -12.63
CA LEU A 49 5.07 0.96 -13.71
C LEU A 49 5.35 1.67 -15.02
N THR A 50 5.75 0.90 -16.05
CA THR A 50 5.90 1.40 -17.42
C THR A 50 5.02 0.56 -18.35
N TYR A 51 4.12 1.21 -19.07
CA TYR A 51 3.28 0.57 -20.06
C TYR A 51 3.09 1.49 -21.26
N GLU A 52 3.34 1.00 -22.48
CA GLU A 52 3.24 1.76 -23.74
C GLU A 52 3.94 3.13 -23.71
N GLY A 53 5.09 3.21 -23.05
CA GLY A 53 5.87 4.44 -22.89
C GLY A 53 5.41 5.36 -21.75
N HIS A 54 4.27 5.10 -21.13
CA HIS A 54 3.83 5.83 -19.95
C HIS A 54 4.50 5.29 -18.68
N ARG A 55 5.00 6.19 -17.85
CA ARG A 55 5.65 5.85 -16.58
C ARG A 55 4.91 6.49 -15.42
N GLN A 56 4.57 5.66 -14.44
CA GLN A 56 3.99 6.11 -13.17
C GLN A 56 4.88 5.61 -12.03
N THR A 57 5.36 6.53 -11.20
CA THR A 57 6.19 6.20 -10.04
C THR A 57 5.45 6.57 -8.77
N ALA A 58 5.33 5.62 -7.85
CA ALA A 58 4.77 5.82 -6.53
C ALA A 58 5.85 5.73 -5.45
N ILE A 59 5.70 6.53 -4.40
CA ILE A 59 6.37 6.31 -3.12
C ILE A 59 5.51 5.34 -2.33
N VAL A 60 6.07 4.20 -1.93
CA VAL A 60 5.36 3.15 -1.19
C VAL A 60 5.89 3.07 0.22
N GLY A 61 4.98 3.12 1.19
CA GLY A 61 5.30 3.06 2.61
C GLY A 61 4.05 3.05 3.48
N ASP A 62 4.27 3.09 4.78
CA ASP A 62 3.19 3.16 5.76
C ASP A 62 2.63 4.58 5.87
N ILE A 63 1.31 4.69 5.81
CA ILE A 63 0.55 5.92 6.01
C ILE A 63 -0.12 5.86 7.39
N SER A 64 0.03 6.91 8.19
CA SER A 64 -0.64 7.00 9.49
C SER A 64 -2.16 7.06 9.33
N ILE A 65 -2.88 6.24 10.10
CA ILE A 65 -4.35 6.31 10.18
C ILE A 65 -4.80 7.63 10.81
N GLU A 66 -4.01 8.19 11.72
CA GLU A 66 -4.29 9.51 12.31
C GLU A 66 -4.33 10.61 11.23
N ALA A 67 -3.51 10.51 10.17
CA ALA A 67 -3.54 11.45 9.05
C ALA A 67 -4.87 11.42 8.27
N PHE A 68 -5.60 10.31 8.33
CA PHE A 68 -6.95 10.21 7.79
C PHE A 68 -7.99 10.88 8.71
N GLU A 69 -7.86 10.73 10.04
CA GLU A 69 -8.74 11.39 11.00
C GLU A 69 -8.59 12.92 11.01
N ASP A 70 -7.36 13.42 10.96
CA ASP A 70 -7.07 14.87 11.00
C ASP A 70 -7.24 15.58 9.65
N GLY A 71 -7.61 14.83 8.60
CA GLY A 71 -7.93 15.38 7.28
C GLY A 71 -6.71 15.67 6.39
N ARG A 72 -5.51 15.19 6.72
CA ARG A 72 -4.35 15.21 5.81
C ARG A 72 -4.47 14.18 4.70
N VAL A 73 -5.17 13.08 4.96
CA VAL A 73 -5.58 12.09 3.93
C VAL A 73 -7.05 12.30 3.63
N ILE A 74 -7.38 12.80 2.46
CA ILE A 74 -8.70 13.30 2.08
C ILE A 74 -9.42 12.26 1.21
N PRO A 75 -10.57 11.73 1.65
CA PRO A 75 -11.42 10.90 0.80
C PRO A 75 -12.29 11.76 -0.13
N HIS A 76 -12.62 11.26 -1.32
CA HIS A 76 -13.53 11.92 -2.25
C HIS A 76 -14.86 11.16 -2.45
N GLU A 77 -14.98 9.96 -1.87
CA GLU A 77 -16.22 9.18 -1.92
C GLU A 77 -16.63 8.63 -0.56
N ARG A 78 -17.92 8.33 -0.41
CA ARG A 78 -18.46 7.64 0.77
C ARG A 78 -18.32 6.13 0.60
N THR A 79 -17.86 5.47 1.63
CA THR A 79 -17.74 4.01 1.65
C THR A 79 -19.06 3.35 2.08
N ARG A 80 -19.28 2.13 1.62
CA ARG A 80 -20.36 1.27 2.10
C ARG A 80 -19.90 0.55 3.37
N GLU A 81 -20.55 0.80 4.49
CA GLU A 81 -20.20 0.25 5.81
C GLU A 81 -20.01 -1.28 5.80
N PHE A 82 -20.89 -2.01 5.12
CA PHE A 82 -20.80 -3.47 5.03
C PHE A 82 -19.45 -3.92 4.46
N ARG A 83 -18.99 -3.32 3.34
CA ARG A 83 -17.70 -3.68 2.73
C ARG A 83 -16.50 -3.30 3.60
N ALA A 84 -16.58 -2.16 4.28
CA ALA A 84 -15.52 -1.73 5.21
C ALA A 84 -15.42 -2.69 6.40
N ASN A 85 -16.54 -3.14 6.95
CA ASN A 85 -16.56 -4.10 8.05
C ASN A 85 -16.02 -5.47 7.66
N ASP A 86 -16.34 -6.00 6.47
CA ASP A 86 -15.79 -7.27 5.99
C ASP A 86 -14.27 -7.20 5.84
N LEU A 87 -13.75 -6.09 5.29
CA LEU A 87 -12.31 -5.86 5.18
C LEU A 87 -11.65 -5.67 6.56
N ALA A 88 -12.32 -4.99 7.49
CA ALA A 88 -11.83 -4.82 8.86
C ALA A 88 -11.69 -6.18 9.55
N ASN A 89 -12.71 -7.02 9.50
CA ASN A 89 -12.67 -8.37 10.06
C ASN A 89 -11.54 -9.22 9.44
N HIS A 90 -11.32 -9.08 8.12
CA HIS A 90 -10.23 -9.77 7.44
C HIS A 90 -8.86 -9.27 7.94
N LEU A 91 -8.67 -7.96 8.04
CA LEU A 91 -7.43 -7.36 8.51
C LEU A 91 -7.12 -7.72 9.97
N GLU A 92 -8.13 -7.68 10.87
CA GLU A 92 -7.97 -8.10 12.27
C GLU A 92 -7.47 -9.54 12.39
N ASN A 93 -7.97 -10.42 11.53
CA ASN A 93 -7.66 -11.84 11.59
C ASN A 93 -6.33 -12.21 10.94
N ILE A 94 -5.93 -11.56 9.85
CA ILE A 94 -4.71 -11.89 9.10
C ILE A 94 -3.54 -11.00 9.53
N GLY A 95 -3.82 -9.73 9.88
CA GLY A 95 -2.84 -8.79 10.41
C GLY A 95 -1.88 -8.20 9.37
N ILE A 96 -2.16 -8.37 8.06
CA ILE A 96 -1.37 -7.78 6.98
C ILE A 96 -2.25 -7.16 5.91
N HIS A 97 -1.75 -6.12 5.25
CA HIS A 97 -2.39 -5.50 4.10
C HIS A 97 -2.06 -6.24 2.82
N SER A 98 -3.07 -6.59 2.02
CA SER A 98 -2.91 -7.31 0.74
C SER A 98 -2.60 -6.40 -0.44
N SER A 99 -2.88 -5.11 -0.32
CA SER A 99 -2.64 -4.10 -1.36
C SER A 99 -2.60 -2.70 -0.76
N PRO A 100 -1.84 -1.77 -1.35
CA PRO A 100 -1.76 -0.40 -0.87
C PRO A 100 -3.06 0.38 -1.13
N VAL A 101 -3.30 1.42 -0.34
CA VAL A 101 -4.21 2.51 -0.71
C VAL A 101 -3.47 3.42 -1.68
N ALA A 102 -4.07 3.74 -2.82
CA ALA A 102 -3.49 4.68 -3.77
C ALA A 102 -3.89 6.11 -3.38
N LEU A 103 -2.88 6.96 -3.23
CA LEU A 103 -3.00 8.35 -2.84
C LEU A 103 -2.39 9.26 -3.92
N ALA A 104 -3.01 10.40 -4.17
CA ALA A 104 -2.43 11.46 -4.98
C ALA A 104 -1.95 12.62 -4.10
N TYR A 105 -0.88 13.28 -4.50
CA TYR A 105 -0.41 14.54 -3.92
C TYR A 105 -0.11 15.56 -5.01
N ASP A 106 -0.23 16.84 -4.69
CA ASP A 106 0.14 17.91 -5.61
C ASP A 106 1.63 17.84 -5.92
N GLY A 107 1.96 17.98 -7.21
CA GLY A 107 3.32 17.90 -7.72
C GLY A 107 4.28 18.83 -6.94
N ASP A 108 5.49 18.32 -6.66
CA ASP A 108 6.49 19.02 -5.86
C ASP A 108 7.87 18.72 -6.44
N GLU A 109 8.58 19.77 -6.88
CA GLU A 109 9.89 19.61 -7.52
C GLU A 109 10.93 19.00 -6.56
N ALA A 110 10.87 19.32 -5.26
CA ALA A 110 11.78 18.76 -4.28
C ALA A 110 11.53 17.25 -4.08
N VAL A 111 10.27 16.84 -4.05
CA VAL A 111 9.90 15.41 -4.00
C VAL A 111 10.38 14.70 -5.26
N ASN A 112 10.15 15.29 -6.44
CA ASN A 112 10.58 14.71 -7.72
C ASN A 112 12.10 14.56 -7.79
N ALA A 113 12.87 15.55 -7.34
CA ALA A 113 14.33 15.48 -7.30
C ALA A 113 14.82 14.31 -6.42
N LEU A 114 14.21 14.13 -5.23
CA LEU A 114 14.55 13.01 -4.33
C LEU A 114 14.17 11.65 -4.91
N ILE A 115 13.04 11.55 -5.63
CA ILE A 115 12.66 10.34 -6.36
C ILE A 115 13.72 10.02 -7.42
N GLN A 116 14.13 10.99 -8.23
CA GLN A 116 15.15 10.80 -9.25
C GLN A 116 16.52 10.42 -8.64
N GLU A 117 16.90 11.02 -7.52
CA GLU A 117 18.11 10.65 -6.78
C GLU A 117 18.05 9.19 -6.29
N ALA A 118 16.92 8.77 -5.70
CA ALA A 118 16.75 7.39 -5.22
C ALA A 118 16.79 6.36 -6.36
N MET A 119 16.26 6.70 -7.54
CA MET A 119 16.27 5.83 -8.71
C MET A 119 17.66 5.65 -9.35
N GLN A 120 18.69 6.40 -8.93
CA GLN A 120 20.09 6.15 -9.33
C GLN A 120 20.69 4.93 -8.64
N THR A 121 20.06 4.39 -7.61
CA THR A 121 20.48 3.15 -6.98
C THR A 121 20.06 1.93 -7.80
N GLU A 122 20.69 0.79 -7.55
CA GLU A 122 20.28 -0.47 -8.19
C GLU A 122 18.89 -0.89 -7.71
N PRO A 123 17.96 -1.23 -8.61
CA PRO A 123 16.64 -1.69 -8.23
C PRO A 123 16.72 -3.05 -7.52
N ILE A 124 15.88 -3.24 -6.51
CA ILE A 124 15.76 -4.54 -5.81
C ILE A 124 14.91 -5.55 -6.60
N LEU A 125 14.11 -5.05 -7.54
CA LEU A 125 13.29 -5.85 -8.43
C LEU A 125 13.12 -5.09 -9.75
N ASP A 126 13.33 -5.79 -10.85
CA ASP A 126 13.11 -5.27 -12.21
C ASP A 126 12.68 -6.42 -13.12
N PHE A 127 11.48 -6.34 -13.65
CA PHE A 127 10.96 -7.36 -14.54
C PHE A 127 9.88 -6.82 -15.47
N CYS A 128 9.74 -7.47 -16.64
CA CYS A 128 8.67 -7.22 -17.58
C CYS A 128 7.71 -8.42 -17.60
N ARG A 129 6.42 -8.15 -17.51
CA ARG A 129 5.37 -9.16 -17.64
C ARG A 129 5.12 -9.52 -19.11
N GLU A 130 4.41 -10.64 -19.34
CA GLU A 130 4.04 -11.11 -20.68
C GLU A 130 3.19 -10.09 -21.48
N ASP A 131 2.46 -9.21 -20.78
CA ASP A 131 1.65 -8.13 -21.36
C ASP A 131 2.43 -6.83 -21.58
N ASN A 132 3.76 -6.87 -21.54
CA ASN A 132 4.69 -5.74 -21.68
C ASN A 132 4.56 -4.67 -20.57
N LEU A 133 3.97 -5.02 -19.42
CA LEU A 133 4.01 -4.16 -18.25
C LEU A 133 5.33 -4.35 -17.52
N GLU A 134 6.20 -3.32 -17.59
CA GLU A 134 7.45 -3.29 -16.83
C GLU A 134 7.18 -2.84 -15.40
N GLN A 135 7.83 -3.49 -14.45
CA GLN A 135 7.69 -3.19 -13.02
C GLN A 135 9.08 -3.12 -12.40
N THR A 136 9.39 -1.97 -11.80
CA THR A 136 10.69 -1.75 -11.16
C THR A 136 10.48 -1.25 -9.74
N ILE A 137 11.23 -1.80 -8.78
CA ILE A 137 11.15 -1.41 -7.36
C ILE A 137 12.55 -1.05 -6.87
N TRP A 138 12.68 0.10 -6.23
CA TRP A 138 13.88 0.53 -5.49
C TRP A 138 13.58 0.62 -4.01
N ARG A 139 14.55 0.24 -3.19
CA ARG A 139 14.56 0.63 -1.78
C ARG A 139 15.14 2.05 -1.70
N VAL A 140 14.38 2.96 -1.13
CA VAL A 140 14.84 4.35 -0.95
C VAL A 140 15.97 4.37 0.08
N PRO A 141 17.14 4.98 -0.21
CA PRO A 141 18.19 5.20 0.79
C PRO A 141 17.67 5.98 2.01
N ASP A 142 18.09 5.60 3.19
CA ASP A 142 17.54 6.13 4.46
C ASP A 142 17.62 7.66 4.54
N GLN A 143 18.72 8.27 4.08
CA GLN A 143 18.88 9.73 4.04
C GLN A 143 17.88 10.43 3.12
N ILE A 144 17.50 9.79 2.00
CA ILE A 144 16.47 10.30 1.08
C ILE A 144 15.08 10.08 1.69
N ALA A 145 14.86 8.94 2.32
CA ALA A 145 13.61 8.62 3.00
C ALA A 145 13.29 9.66 4.09
N ASP A 146 14.26 10.03 4.92
CA ASP A 146 14.09 11.06 5.95
C ASP A 146 13.67 12.41 5.35
N LYS A 147 14.29 12.82 4.24
CA LYS A 147 13.91 14.07 3.55
C LYS A 147 12.48 13.99 2.98
N LEU A 148 12.11 12.86 2.38
CA LEU A 148 10.75 12.63 1.89
C LEU A 148 9.73 12.68 3.03
N LEU A 149 9.99 12.03 4.16
CA LEU A 149 9.11 12.06 5.34
C LEU A 149 8.89 13.49 5.84
N ILE A 150 9.93 14.33 5.89
CA ILE A 150 9.81 15.74 6.27
C ILE A 150 8.90 16.50 5.28
N LEU A 151 9.07 16.31 3.97
CA LEU A 151 8.25 16.98 2.96
C LEU A 151 6.78 16.56 3.02
N PHE A 152 6.50 15.31 3.39
CA PHE A 152 5.13 14.79 3.49
C PHE A 152 4.47 15.03 4.86
N GLN A 153 5.18 15.49 5.87
CA GLN A 153 4.67 15.64 7.24
C GLN A 153 3.36 16.44 7.32
N ASN A 154 3.25 17.51 6.52
CA ASN A 154 2.07 18.39 6.48
C ASN A 154 1.42 18.46 5.08
N LYS A 155 1.81 17.59 4.16
CA LYS A 155 1.27 17.59 2.80
C LYS A 155 -0.08 16.88 2.77
N ALA A 156 -1.10 17.56 2.24
CA ALA A 156 -2.38 16.92 1.97
C ALA A 156 -2.24 15.89 0.85
N THR A 157 -2.93 14.76 1.01
CA THR A 157 -3.01 13.70 0.01
C THR A 157 -4.46 13.29 -0.21
N PHE A 158 -4.80 12.82 -1.38
CA PHE A 158 -6.17 12.49 -1.78
C PHE A 158 -6.24 10.99 -2.09
N ILE A 159 -7.22 10.29 -1.53
CA ILE A 159 -7.41 8.88 -1.83
C ILE A 159 -7.91 8.76 -3.28
N VAL A 160 -7.18 8.07 -4.13
CA VAL A 160 -7.56 7.78 -5.53
C VAL A 160 -8.25 6.43 -5.62
N ASP A 161 -7.72 5.43 -4.91
CA ASP A 161 -8.31 4.09 -4.77
C ASP A 161 -8.07 3.53 -3.38
N GLY A 162 -9.00 2.71 -2.90
CA GLY A 162 -8.87 2.02 -1.62
C GLY A 162 -9.60 2.68 -0.45
N HIS A 163 -10.62 3.51 -0.68
CA HIS A 163 -11.44 4.12 0.37
C HIS A 163 -11.96 3.10 1.38
N HIS A 164 -12.43 1.94 0.91
CA HIS A 164 -12.88 0.86 1.79
C HIS A 164 -11.75 0.28 2.65
N ARG A 165 -10.52 0.18 2.11
CA ARG A 165 -9.33 -0.28 2.84
C ARG A 165 -8.92 0.70 3.92
N MET A 166 -8.92 2.01 3.62
CA MET A 166 -8.64 3.07 4.58
C MET A 166 -9.66 3.05 5.73
N ASN A 167 -10.95 3.02 5.43
CA ASN A 167 -11.99 2.96 6.46
C ASN A 167 -11.94 1.66 7.27
N ALA A 168 -11.63 0.53 6.65
CA ALA A 168 -11.45 -0.73 7.35
C ALA A 168 -10.29 -0.65 8.35
N SER A 169 -9.15 -0.11 7.91
CA SER A 169 -7.97 0.06 8.79
C SER A 169 -8.25 1.02 9.94
N HIS A 170 -8.96 2.12 9.69
CA HIS A 170 -9.41 3.03 10.74
C HIS A 170 -10.33 2.31 11.75
N THR A 171 -11.29 1.54 11.26
CA THR A 171 -12.19 0.74 12.10
C THR A 171 -11.43 -0.26 12.99
N VAL A 172 -10.44 -0.96 12.42
CA VAL A 172 -9.59 -1.90 13.17
C VAL A 172 -8.77 -1.17 14.23
N TRP A 173 -8.19 -0.04 13.88
CA TRP A 173 -7.42 0.77 14.82
C TRP A 173 -8.28 1.21 16.01
N ASP A 174 -9.49 1.74 15.78
CA ASP A 174 -10.43 2.11 16.83
C ASP A 174 -10.83 0.90 17.70
N ARG A 175 -11.20 -0.23 17.08
CA ARG A 175 -11.59 -1.45 17.81
C ARG A 175 -10.46 -2.02 18.66
N SER A 176 -9.21 -1.86 18.22
CA SER A 176 -8.02 -2.30 18.96
C SER A 176 -7.65 -1.43 20.17
N GLY A 177 -8.40 -0.34 20.41
CA GLY A 177 -8.02 0.69 21.39
C GLY A 177 -6.86 1.55 20.92
N ARG A 178 -6.75 1.77 19.60
CA ARG A 178 -5.73 2.61 18.94
C ARG A 178 -4.30 2.14 19.17
N THR A 179 -4.11 0.83 19.12
CA THR A 179 -2.77 0.24 19.30
C THR A 179 -1.86 0.58 18.14
N GLU A 180 -0.54 0.72 18.41
CA GLU A 180 0.51 0.97 17.41
C GLU A 180 0.48 -0.07 16.28
N ARG A 181 0.14 -1.31 16.58
CA ARG A 181 0.06 -2.41 15.60
C ARG A 181 -0.84 -2.08 14.40
N PHE A 182 -1.92 -1.35 14.61
CA PHE A 182 -2.92 -1.01 13.58
C PHE A 182 -2.97 0.48 13.25
N SER A 183 -1.97 1.25 13.70
CA SER A 183 -1.93 2.71 13.48
C SER A 183 -1.55 3.13 12.06
N LYS A 184 -1.21 2.18 11.20
CA LYS A 184 -0.67 2.43 9.86
C LYS A 184 -1.34 1.55 8.81
N ILE A 185 -1.37 2.05 7.57
CA ILE A 185 -1.83 1.32 6.40
C ILE A 185 -0.82 1.44 5.28
N LEU A 186 -0.60 0.36 4.51
CA LEU A 186 0.24 0.40 3.33
C LEU A 186 -0.36 1.36 2.29
N GLY A 187 0.42 2.35 1.86
CA GLY A 187 0.05 3.35 0.86
C GLY A 187 1.02 3.41 -0.31
N ALA A 188 0.49 3.85 -1.46
CA ALA A 188 1.26 4.20 -2.64
C ALA A 188 0.88 5.62 -3.06
N LEU A 189 1.84 6.56 -2.98
CA LEU A 189 1.64 7.98 -3.21
C LEU A 189 2.14 8.34 -4.61
N PHE A 190 1.24 8.85 -5.44
CA PHE A 190 1.50 9.29 -6.80
C PHE A 190 1.45 10.81 -6.89
N SER A 191 2.34 11.42 -7.69
CA SER A 191 2.15 12.81 -8.08
C SER A 191 0.90 12.93 -8.95
N ALA A 192 0.00 13.87 -8.65
CA ALA A 192 -1.23 14.11 -9.42
C ALA A 192 -0.95 14.41 -10.90
N CYS A 193 0.19 15.01 -11.20
CA CYS A 193 0.62 15.30 -12.59
C CYS A 193 0.93 14.01 -13.40
N LEU A 194 1.16 12.88 -12.73
CA LEU A 194 1.49 11.59 -13.36
C LEU A 194 0.27 10.65 -13.44
N LEU A 195 -0.83 11.00 -12.78
CA LEU A 195 -2.08 10.27 -12.90
C LEU A 195 -2.74 10.65 -14.23
N TYR A 196 -2.45 9.86 -15.26
CA TYR A 196 -3.11 10.00 -16.53
C TYR A 196 -4.58 9.58 -16.39
N THR A 197 -5.48 10.53 -16.43
CA THR A 197 -6.88 10.23 -16.72
C THR A 197 -6.98 10.09 -18.22
N SER A 198 -7.15 8.87 -18.73
CA SER A 198 -7.57 8.69 -20.12
C SER A 198 -8.97 9.30 -20.23
N ASP A 199 -9.04 10.47 -20.84
CA ASP A 199 -10.31 10.98 -21.33
C ASP A 199 -10.79 9.98 -22.39
N ALA A 200 -11.80 9.20 -22.02
CA ALA A 200 -12.50 8.30 -22.92
C ALA A 200 -13.47 9.09 -23.80
#